data_7f3f9a2a726531a51f3c3069de3a535c
#
_entry.id   7f3f9a2a726531a51f3c3069de3a535c
#
_cell.length_a   1.000
_cell.length_b   1.000
_cell.length_c   1.000
_cell.angle_alpha   90.00
_cell.angle_beta   90.00
_cell.angle_gamma   90.00
#
_symmetry.space_group_name_H-M   'P 1'
#
loop_
_entity.id
_entity.type
_entity.pdbx_description
1 polymer ?
#
loop_
_entity_poly.entity_id
_entity_poly.type
_entity_poly.pdbx_seq_one_letter_code
_entity_poly.pdbx_strand_id
1 'polypeptide(L)'
;MNIVLRLAWRNLWRHARRTWLTIGAMVFSNTLLVFMISFQFSMYELMIDNSLRVFTGHIQVQAPGYNDDQKMRQVVPGVQGLAEQLRNDLESDTVAARGWAFGLASSEARSYGIGIYGVEPEFEGRVSNIPGLIEEGRFLGEIDAMEIVIGAVLARNLRVGVGDELTLLGSGLDGSFAAAVVVVVGIFESGVKEVD
;
A
#
# COMPACT_ATOMS: atom_id res chain seq x y z
N MET A 1 7.91 -61.22 0.41
CA MET A 1 8.70 -60.13 1.01
C MET A 1 10.17 -60.54 0.90
N ASN A 2 10.95 -59.81 0.07
CA ASN A 2 12.31 -60.19 -0.30
C ASN A 2 13.21 -60.30 0.94
N ILE A 3 14.04 -61.39 0.99
CA ILE A 3 15.00 -61.66 2.06
C ILE A 3 15.90 -60.41 2.33
N VAL A 4 16.22 -59.68 1.29
CA VAL A 4 16.99 -58.41 1.36
C VAL A 4 16.30 -57.36 2.22
N LEU A 5 15.00 -57.14 2.08
CA LEU A 5 14.20 -56.19 2.89
C LEU A 5 14.17 -56.60 4.37
N ARG A 6 14.07 -57.89 4.64
CA ARG A 6 14.04 -58.43 6.00
C ARG A 6 15.41 -58.28 6.71
N LEU A 7 16.49 -58.48 5.99
CA LEU A 7 17.85 -58.26 6.47
C LEU A 7 18.13 -56.75 6.69
N ALA A 8 17.71 -55.89 5.76
CA ALA A 8 17.84 -54.45 5.89
C ALA A 8 17.11 -53.92 7.14
N TRP A 9 15.85 -54.33 7.33
CA TRP A 9 15.06 -53.97 8.51
C TRP A 9 15.72 -54.40 9.82
N ARG A 10 16.22 -55.64 9.90
CA ARG A 10 16.90 -56.15 11.09
C ARG A 10 18.22 -55.40 11.33
N ASN A 11 18.90 -54.95 10.30
CA ASN A 11 20.18 -54.22 10.42
C ASN A 11 19.96 -52.78 10.91
N LEU A 12 18.84 -52.12 10.52
CA LEU A 12 18.46 -50.80 11.03
C LEU A 12 18.31 -50.79 12.55
N TRP A 13 17.70 -51.84 13.12
CA TRP A 13 17.46 -51.89 14.57
C TRP A 13 18.64 -52.41 15.37
N ARG A 14 19.64 -52.98 14.72
CA ARG A 14 20.88 -53.44 15.40
C ARG A 14 21.70 -52.28 15.98
N HIS A 15 21.62 -51.10 15.36
CA HIS A 15 22.28 -49.87 15.81
C HIS A 15 21.25 -48.76 16.07
N ALA A 16 20.24 -49.03 16.89
CA ALA A 16 19.09 -48.16 17.13
C ALA A 16 19.44 -46.71 17.45
N ARG A 17 20.49 -46.47 18.26
CA ARG A 17 20.91 -45.08 18.60
C ARG A 17 21.32 -44.29 17.37
N ARG A 18 22.09 -44.87 16.45
CA ARG A 18 22.53 -44.20 15.23
C ARG A 18 21.37 -43.99 14.27
N THR A 19 20.47 -44.95 14.18
CA THR A 19 19.26 -44.87 13.34
C THR A 19 18.34 -43.76 13.81
N TRP A 20 18.06 -43.67 15.12
CA TRP A 20 17.24 -42.63 15.70
C TRP A 20 17.83 -41.22 15.53
N LEU A 21 19.14 -41.07 15.72
CA LEU A 21 19.84 -39.80 15.45
C LEU A 21 19.72 -39.36 14.01
N THR A 22 19.87 -40.29 13.06
CA THR A 22 19.76 -39.98 11.63
C THR A 22 18.32 -39.62 11.25
N ILE A 23 17.34 -40.39 11.74
CA ILE A 23 15.90 -40.06 11.52
C ILE A 23 15.56 -38.74 12.14
N GLY A 24 15.98 -38.50 13.38
CA GLY A 24 15.74 -37.21 14.06
C GLY A 24 16.33 -36.04 13.31
N ALA A 25 17.56 -36.15 12.82
CA ALA A 25 18.20 -35.13 12.01
C ALA A 25 17.45 -34.89 10.68
N MET A 26 17.02 -35.94 10.01
CA MET A 26 16.22 -35.82 8.77
C MET A 26 14.86 -35.17 9.02
N VAL A 27 14.15 -35.61 10.06
CA VAL A 27 12.84 -35.01 10.44
C VAL A 27 13.01 -33.55 10.80
N PHE A 28 13.99 -33.22 11.62
CA PHE A 28 14.26 -31.84 12.01
C PHE A 28 14.60 -30.96 10.79
N SER A 29 15.48 -31.43 9.91
CA SER A 29 15.86 -30.70 8.70
C SER A 29 14.65 -30.47 7.78
N ASN A 30 13.82 -31.49 7.55
CA ASN A 30 12.62 -31.33 6.72
C ASN A 30 11.60 -30.40 7.36
N THR A 31 11.39 -30.50 8.68
CA THR A 31 10.48 -29.59 9.40
C THR A 31 10.95 -28.15 9.29
N LEU A 32 12.25 -27.91 9.47
CA LEU A 32 12.85 -26.58 9.34
C LEU A 32 12.70 -26.05 7.91
N LEU A 33 12.90 -26.88 6.91
CA LEU A 33 12.78 -26.52 5.50
C LEU A 33 11.33 -26.14 5.16
N VAL A 34 10.35 -26.94 5.57
CA VAL A 34 8.93 -26.62 5.37
C VAL A 34 8.55 -25.33 6.09
N PHE A 35 9.01 -25.17 7.34
CA PHE A 35 8.79 -23.93 8.09
C PHE A 35 9.38 -22.71 7.36
N MET A 36 10.63 -22.79 6.88
CA MET A 36 11.28 -21.69 6.18
C MET A 36 10.57 -21.33 4.87
N ILE A 37 10.14 -22.33 4.10
CA ILE A 37 9.39 -22.10 2.87
C ILE A 37 8.04 -21.42 3.17
N SER A 38 7.29 -21.94 4.15
CA SER A 38 5.99 -21.34 4.54
C SER A 38 6.16 -19.91 5.05
N PHE A 39 7.18 -19.67 5.86
CA PHE A 39 7.51 -18.32 6.36
C PHE A 39 7.85 -17.37 5.21
N GLN A 40 8.65 -17.83 4.23
CA GLN A 40 9.04 -17.03 3.08
C GLN A 40 7.83 -16.66 2.21
N PHE A 41 6.91 -17.58 1.93
CA PHE A 41 5.69 -17.30 1.19
C PHE A 41 4.81 -16.28 1.90
N SER A 42 4.59 -16.44 3.22
CA SER A 42 3.81 -15.47 4.00
C SER A 42 4.44 -14.07 4.01
N MET A 43 5.77 -13.99 4.08
CA MET A 43 6.47 -12.70 4.00
C MET A 43 6.33 -12.03 2.63
N TYR A 44 6.37 -12.81 1.55
CA TYR A 44 6.13 -12.28 0.20
C TYR A 44 4.71 -11.75 0.03
N GLU A 45 3.70 -12.50 0.48
CA GLU A 45 2.30 -12.05 0.41
C GLU A 45 2.10 -10.74 1.19
N LEU A 46 2.61 -10.67 2.42
CA LEU A 46 2.54 -9.45 3.23
C LEU A 46 3.27 -8.27 2.58
N MET A 47 4.44 -8.50 2.01
CA MET A 47 5.22 -7.45 1.35
C MET A 47 4.49 -6.90 0.12
N ILE A 48 3.93 -7.79 -0.71
CA ILE A 48 3.17 -7.41 -1.91
C ILE A 48 1.90 -6.66 -1.50
N ASP A 49 1.12 -7.20 -0.56
CA ASP A 49 -0.13 -6.58 -0.11
C ASP A 49 0.14 -5.18 0.49
N ASN A 50 1.11 -5.06 1.39
CA ASN A 50 1.47 -3.77 1.97
C ASN A 50 1.97 -2.76 0.92
N SER A 51 2.79 -3.19 -0.05
CA SER A 51 3.29 -2.28 -1.08
C SER A 51 2.19 -1.79 -2.03
N LEU A 52 1.25 -2.67 -2.37
CA LEU A 52 0.16 -2.32 -3.28
C LEU A 52 -0.93 -1.49 -2.60
N ARG A 53 -1.22 -1.75 -1.32
CA ARG A 53 -2.28 -1.03 -0.58
C ARG A 53 -1.92 0.39 -0.17
N VAL A 54 -0.67 0.82 -0.29
CA VAL A 54 -0.34 2.22 0.04
C VAL A 54 -0.92 3.16 -1.01
N PHE A 55 -0.64 2.94 -2.31
CA PHE A 55 -1.07 3.87 -3.37
C PHE A 55 -1.65 3.22 -4.62
N THR A 56 -1.14 2.06 -5.03
CA THR A 56 -1.44 1.56 -6.38
C THR A 56 -2.69 0.69 -6.44
N GLY A 57 -3.04 -0.02 -5.35
CA GLY A 57 -4.03 -1.08 -5.39
C GLY A 57 -3.55 -2.28 -6.22
N HIS A 58 -4.34 -3.35 -6.27
CA HIS A 58 -4.02 -4.56 -7.01
C HIS A 58 -4.33 -4.45 -8.50
N ILE A 59 -5.32 -3.66 -8.87
CA ILE A 59 -5.75 -3.43 -10.26
C ILE A 59 -6.03 -1.95 -10.42
N GLN A 60 -5.54 -1.37 -11.53
CA GLN A 60 -5.80 0.02 -11.88
C GLN A 60 -6.41 0.12 -13.27
N VAL A 61 -7.43 0.96 -13.42
CA VAL A 61 -7.97 1.38 -14.69
C VAL A 61 -7.44 2.78 -15.00
N GLN A 62 -6.69 2.90 -16.09
CA GLN A 62 -5.98 4.12 -16.47
C GLN A 62 -6.28 4.49 -17.93
N ALA A 63 -6.03 5.74 -18.29
CA ALA A 63 -6.09 6.18 -19.66
C ALA A 63 -5.06 5.43 -20.54
N PRO A 64 -5.38 5.10 -21.81
CA PRO A 64 -4.44 4.44 -22.71
C PRO A 64 -3.11 5.19 -22.82
N GLY A 65 -1.99 4.48 -22.68
CA GLY A 65 -0.65 5.05 -22.77
C GLY A 65 -0.16 5.78 -21.51
N TYR A 66 -0.92 5.81 -20.42
CA TYR A 66 -0.51 6.45 -19.16
C TYR A 66 0.75 5.81 -18.55
N ASN A 67 0.90 4.49 -18.64
CA ASN A 67 2.09 3.80 -18.13
C ASN A 67 3.38 4.16 -18.89
N ASP A 68 3.28 4.54 -20.17
CA ASP A 68 4.44 4.86 -20.97
C ASP A 68 4.88 6.31 -20.80
N ASP A 69 3.93 7.21 -20.51
CA ASP A 69 4.17 8.65 -20.44
C ASP A 69 3.20 9.28 -19.41
N GLN A 70 3.53 9.13 -18.13
CA GLN A 70 2.70 9.53 -16.98
C GLN A 70 2.39 11.03 -16.95
N LYS A 71 1.64 11.50 -17.94
CA LYS A 71 1.23 12.91 -18.04
C LYS A 71 0.00 13.16 -17.19
N MET A 72 0.04 14.18 -16.36
CA MET A 72 -1.08 14.64 -15.53
C MET A 72 -2.39 14.88 -16.31
N ARG A 73 -2.29 15.15 -17.61
CA ARG A 73 -3.44 15.41 -18.50
C ARG A 73 -4.09 14.14 -19.06
N GLN A 74 -3.48 12.98 -18.88
CA GLN A 74 -4.06 11.70 -19.27
C GLN A 74 -5.01 11.21 -18.21
N VAL A 75 -6.25 11.64 -18.30
CA VAL A 75 -7.31 11.30 -17.33
C VAL A 75 -8.32 10.34 -17.95
N VAL A 76 -9.00 9.56 -17.11
CA VAL A 76 -10.18 8.78 -17.45
C VAL A 76 -11.40 9.69 -17.33
N PRO A 77 -12.09 10.04 -18.42
CA PRO A 77 -13.28 10.90 -18.33
C PRO A 77 -14.38 10.21 -17.51
N GLY A 78 -15.01 10.98 -16.61
CA GLY A 78 -16.11 10.45 -15.80
C GLY A 78 -15.72 9.32 -14.84
N VAL A 79 -14.49 9.37 -14.30
CA VAL A 79 -13.93 8.32 -13.43
C VAL A 79 -14.83 7.94 -12.24
N GLN A 80 -15.56 8.89 -11.66
CA GLN A 80 -16.50 8.62 -10.57
C GLN A 80 -17.66 7.73 -11.01
N GLY A 81 -18.29 8.05 -12.15
CA GLY A 81 -19.36 7.23 -12.72
C GLY A 81 -18.87 5.84 -13.13
N LEU A 82 -17.63 5.71 -13.62
CA LEU A 82 -17.01 4.42 -13.90
C LEU A 82 -16.77 3.62 -12.63
N ALA A 83 -16.31 4.28 -11.56
CA ALA A 83 -16.11 3.61 -10.27
C ALA A 83 -17.43 3.10 -9.68
N GLU A 84 -18.51 3.88 -9.79
CA GLU A 84 -19.86 3.43 -9.38
C GLU A 84 -20.35 2.23 -10.20
N GLN A 85 -20.17 2.26 -11.52
CA GLN A 85 -20.53 1.13 -12.37
C GLN A 85 -19.75 -0.14 -11.98
N LEU A 86 -18.43 -0.01 -11.79
CA LEU A 86 -17.60 -1.14 -11.39
C LEU A 86 -17.97 -1.68 -10.00
N ARG A 87 -18.32 -0.83 -9.04
CA ARG A 87 -18.83 -1.25 -7.73
C ARG A 87 -20.11 -2.08 -7.86
N ASN A 88 -21.03 -1.63 -8.71
CA ASN A 88 -22.29 -2.32 -8.95
C ASN A 88 -22.09 -3.65 -9.70
N ASP A 89 -21.26 -3.65 -10.76
CA ASP A 89 -21.02 -4.84 -11.59
C ASP A 89 -20.26 -5.94 -10.84
N LEU A 90 -19.35 -5.55 -9.95
CA LEU A 90 -18.53 -6.46 -9.15
C LEU A 90 -19.15 -6.78 -7.79
N GLU A 91 -20.27 -6.15 -7.43
CA GLU A 91 -20.90 -6.23 -6.09
C GLU A 91 -19.85 -6.00 -4.98
N SER A 92 -18.93 -5.05 -5.18
CA SER A 92 -17.78 -4.85 -4.31
C SER A 92 -17.51 -3.37 -4.04
N ASP A 93 -17.30 -3.07 -2.78
CA ASP A 93 -16.92 -1.73 -2.30
C ASP A 93 -15.40 -1.48 -2.34
N THR A 94 -14.61 -2.37 -2.95
CA THR A 94 -13.15 -2.25 -3.04
C THR A 94 -12.68 -1.51 -4.29
N VAL A 95 -13.52 -0.64 -4.84
CA VAL A 95 -13.22 0.21 -5.99
C VAL A 95 -13.32 1.67 -5.56
N ALA A 96 -12.25 2.43 -5.76
CA ALA A 96 -12.21 3.86 -5.48
C ALA A 96 -11.67 4.64 -6.68
N ALA A 97 -12.30 5.77 -6.99
CA ALA A 97 -11.76 6.74 -7.93
C ALA A 97 -10.66 7.56 -7.27
N ARG A 98 -9.56 7.76 -7.99
CA ARG A 98 -8.43 8.55 -7.52
C ARG A 98 -7.95 9.52 -8.59
N GLY A 99 -7.55 10.71 -8.17
CA GLY A 99 -6.81 11.66 -8.98
C GLY A 99 -5.38 11.77 -8.47
N TRP A 100 -4.44 12.00 -9.38
CA TRP A 100 -3.06 12.29 -9.03
C TRP A 100 -2.60 13.58 -9.71
N ALA A 101 -1.92 14.42 -8.93
CA ALA A 101 -1.33 15.65 -9.41
C ALA A 101 0.00 15.90 -8.72
N PHE A 102 0.83 16.71 -9.35
CA PHE A 102 2.05 17.23 -8.74
C PHE A 102 1.92 18.72 -8.52
N GLY A 103 2.34 19.18 -7.36
CA GLY A 103 2.24 20.59 -7.00
C GLY A 103 3.23 21.01 -5.92
N LEU A 104 3.06 22.21 -5.46
CA LEU A 104 3.79 22.80 -4.32
C LEU A 104 2.83 22.92 -3.15
N ALA A 105 3.23 22.44 -1.98
CA ALA A 105 2.59 22.79 -0.71
C ALA A 105 3.42 23.87 -0.03
N SER A 106 2.78 24.93 0.39
CA SER A 106 3.39 26.08 1.05
C SER A 106 2.74 26.32 2.40
N SER A 107 3.54 26.42 3.44
CA SER A 107 3.21 27.00 4.73
C SER A 107 3.69 28.46 4.77
N GLU A 108 3.45 29.19 5.87
CA GLU A 108 3.99 30.54 6.06
C GLU A 108 5.51 30.63 5.94
N ALA A 109 6.22 29.56 6.26
CA ALA A 109 7.68 29.55 6.36
C ALA A 109 8.39 28.85 5.21
N ARG A 110 7.76 27.85 4.56
CA ARG A 110 8.43 26.92 3.63
C ARG A 110 7.51 26.42 2.53
N SER A 111 8.13 25.99 1.43
CA SER A 111 7.44 25.36 0.31
C SER A 111 8.17 24.11 -0.12
N TYR A 112 7.41 23.05 -0.42
CA TYR A 112 7.94 21.76 -0.91
C TYR A 112 7.12 21.26 -2.10
N GLY A 113 7.81 20.64 -3.06
CA GLY A 113 7.16 19.90 -4.15
C GLY A 113 6.57 18.61 -3.61
N ILE A 114 5.30 18.35 -3.89
CA ILE A 114 4.57 17.19 -3.41
C ILE A 114 3.76 16.51 -4.52
N GLY A 115 3.54 15.20 -4.36
CA GLY A 115 2.45 14.50 -5.04
C GLY A 115 1.14 14.68 -4.27
N ILE A 116 0.07 15.02 -4.97
CA ILE A 116 -1.25 15.23 -4.40
C ILE A 116 -2.17 14.12 -4.90
N TYR A 117 -2.77 13.37 -3.99
CA TYR A 117 -3.74 12.34 -4.30
C TYR A 117 -5.13 12.79 -3.88
N GLY A 118 -6.01 12.97 -4.87
CA GLY A 118 -7.43 13.12 -4.63
C GLY A 118 -8.06 11.74 -4.48
N VAL A 119 -8.84 11.53 -3.43
CA VAL A 119 -9.42 10.22 -3.08
C VAL A 119 -10.90 10.35 -2.77
N GLU A 120 -11.62 9.24 -2.83
CA GLU A 120 -12.98 9.11 -2.30
C GLU A 120 -12.90 8.62 -0.84
N PRO A 121 -13.11 9.47 0.18
CA PRO A 121 -12.87 9.12 1.58
C PRO A 121 -13.66 7.90 2.06
N GLU A 122 -14.88 7.73 1.58
CA GLU A 122 -15.78 6.62 1.96
C GLU A 122 -15.22 5.25 1.55
N PHE A 123 -14.59 5.16 0.37
CA PHE A 123 -14.08 3.90 -0.20
C PHE A 123 -12.59 3.71 0.06
N GLU A 124 -11.87 4.76 0.38
CA GLU A 124 -10.41 4.74 0.50
C GLU A 124 -9.92 3.72 1.54
N GLY A 125 -10.55 3.62 2.69
CA GLY A 125 -10.17 2.68 3.74
C GLY A 125 -10.30 1.20 3.38
N ARG A 126 -11.00 0.88 2.27
CA ARG A 126 -11.13 -0.50 1.75
C ARG A 126 -10.09 -0.82 0.68
N VAL A 127 -9.50 0.21 0.08
CA VAL A 127 -8.53 0.10 -1.01
C VAL A 127 -7.12 0.38 -0.53
N SER A 128 -6.95 1.25 0.47
CA SER A 128 -5.67 1.72 0.98
C SER A 128 -5.55 1.54 2.49
N ASN A 129 -4.31 1.43 2.96
CA ASN A 129 -3.99 1.36 4.38
C ASN A 129 -3.82 2.75 5.02
N ILE A 130 -3.75 3.83 4.25
CA ILE A 130 -3.46 5.18 4.74
C ILE A 130 -4.42 5.63 5.85
N PRO A 131 -5.76 5.41 5.76
CA PRO A 131 -6.65 5.78 6.85
C PRO A 131 -6.33 5.12 8.19
N GLY A 132 -5.72 3.93 8.16
CA GLY A 132 -5.27 3.20 9.35
C GLY A 132 -3.89 3.62 9.89
N LEU A 133 -3.17 4.46 9.16
CA LEU A 133 -1.83 4.94 9.52
C LEU A 133 -1.83 6.36 10.10
N ILE A 134 -3.02 6.93 10.37
CA ILE A 134 -3.15 8.26 10.98
C ILE A 134 -2.65 8.19 12.43
N GLU A 135 -1.63 8.97 12.74
CA GLU A 135 -1.10 9.10 14.10
C GLU A 135 -1.67 10.31 14.85
N GLU A 136 -1.90 11.41 14.13
CA GLU A 136 -2.46 12.63 14.70
C GLU A 136 -3.66 13.10 13.90
N GLY A 137 -4.72 13.52 14.57
CA GLY A 137 -5.93 14.03 13.95
C GLY A 137 -6.89 12.95 13.44
N ARG A 138 -7.41 13.11 12.23
CA ARG A 138 -8.37 12.20 11.60
C ARG A 138 -8.11 12.07 10.09
N PHE A 139 -8.69 11.04 9.47
CA PHE A 139 -8.74 10.96 8.01
C PHE A 139 -9.79 11.95 7.43
N LEU A 140 -9.76 12.13 6.11
CA LEU A 140 -10.69 12.97 5.36
C LEU A 140 -12.15 12.58 5.63
N GLY A 141 -13.03 13.57 5.76
CA GLY A 141 -14.44 13.34 6.06
C GLY A 141 -15.31 13.31 4.81
N GLU A 142 -15.39 14.43 4.11
CA GLU A 142 -16.29 14.63 2.97
C GLU A 142 -15.51 14.86 1.68
N ILE A 143 -16.13 14.50 0.53
CA ILE A 143 -15.47 14.53 -0.79
C ILE A 143 -14.98 15.94 -1.15
N ASP A 144 -15.77 16.98 -0.95
CA ASP A 144 -15.43 18.34 -1.38
C ASP A 144 -14.90 19.23 -0.24
N ALA A 145 -14.53 18.65 0.89
CA ALA A 145 -13.93 19.40 1.98
C ALA A 145 -12.53 19.90 1.58
N MET A 146 -12.23 21.17 1.91
CA MET A 146 -10.89 21.74 1.76
C MET A 146 -9.97 21.23 2.87
N GLU A 147 -9.82 19.91 2.94
CA GLU A 147 -9.06 19.18 3.93
C GLU A 147 -7.92 18.42 3.29
N ILE A 148 -6.83 18.26 4.01
CA ILE A 148 -5.69 17.44 3.58
C ILE A 148 -5.17 16.60 4.73
N VAL A 149 -4.73 15.38 4.39
CA VAL A 149 -3.93 14.51 5.24
C VAL A 149 -2.52 14.46 4.66
N ILE A 150 -1.52 14.67 5.49
CA ILE A 150 -0.10 14.75 5.06
C ILE A 150 0.77 13.74 5.79
N GLY A 151 1.88 13.34 5.17
CA GLY A 151 2.85 12.48 5.82
C GLY A 151 3.67 13.20 6.91
N ALA A 152 4.11 12.47 7.90
CA ALA A 152 4.84 13.00 9.07
C ALA A 152 6.14 13.70 8.70
N VAL A 153 6.84 13.25 7.65
CA VAL A 153 8.08 13.92 7.17
C VAL A 153 7.75 15.26 6.53
N LEU A 154 6.68 15.34 5.73
CA LEU A 154 6.23 16.59 5.11
C LEU A 154 5.78 17.59 6.18
N ALA A 155 4.99 17.16 7.18
CA ALA A 155 4.55 18.00 8.30
C ALA A 155 5.74 18.63 9.03
N ARG A 156 6.77 17.84 9.35
CA ARG A 156 8.02 18.34 9.95
C ARG A 156 8.76 19.31 9.06
N ASN A 157 8.83 19.03 7.76
CA ASN A 157 9.53 19.87 6.78
C ASN A 157 8.87 21.22 6.60
N LEU A 158 7.55 21.24 6.50
CA LEU A 158 6.73 22.46 6.40
C LEU A 158 6.53 23.17 7.74
N ARG A 159 6.81 22.48 8.87
CA ARG A 159 6.57 22.94 10.24
C ARG A 159 5.09 23.27 10.50
N VAL A 160 4.25 22.34 10.14
CA VAL A 160 2.79 22.41 10.31
C VAL A 160 2.29 21.22 11.12
N GLY A 161 1.18 21.44 11.83
CA GLY A 161 0.46 20.43 12.59
C GLY A 161 -1.00 20.34 12.17
N VAL A 162 -1.77 19.50 12.85
CA VAL A 162 -3.21 19.38 12.65
C VAL A 162 -3.90 20.69 13.03
N GLY A 163 -4.72 21.21 12.11
CA GLY A 163 -5.42 22.49 12.23
C GLY A 163 -4.76 23.65 11.51
N ASP A 164 -3.51 23.49 11.04
CA ASP A 164 -2.83 24.53 10.28
C ASP A 164 -3.28 24.55 8.80
N GLU A 165 -3.16 25.71 8.18
CA GLU A 165 -3.49 25.90 6.77
C GLU A 165 -2.28 25.70 5.87
N LEU A 166 -2.50 25.06 4.72
CA LEU A 166 -1.54 24.92 3.64
C LEU A 166 -2.09 25.52 2.35
N THR A 167 -1.25 26.22 1.64
CA THR A 167 -1.54 26.65 0.26
C THR A 167 -0.96 25.63 -0.72
N LEU A 168 -1.84 25.03 -1.51
CA LEU A 168 -1.48 24.14 -2.61
C LEU A 168 -1.43 24.95 -3.90
N LEU A 169 -0.35 24.82 -4.64
CA LEU A 169 -0.12 25.47 -5.93
C LEU A 169 0.20 24.40 -6.97
N GLY A 170 -0.48 24.44 -8.08
CA GLY A 170 -0.30 23.44 -9.15
C GLY A 170 -0.77 23.93 -10.50
N SER A 171 -0.81 23.00 -11.46
CA SER A 171 -1.35 23.22 -12.78
C SER A 171 -2.69 22.53 -12.91
N GLY A 172 -3.70 23.23 -13.39
CA GLY A 172 -4.97 22.64 -13.78
C GLY A 172 -4.82 21.72 -14.99
N LEU A 173 -5.86 20.93 -15.26
CA LEU A 173 -5.90 19.99 -16.39
C LEU A 173 -5.73 20.71 -17.74
N ASP A 174 -6.23 21.93 -17.84
CA ASP A 174 -6.14 22.84 -18.99
C ASP A 174 -4.79 23.59 -19.09
N GLY A 175 -3.91 23.40 -18.09
CA GLY A 175 -2.63 24.12 -17.99
C GLY A 175 -2.74 25.47 -17.31
N SER A 176 -3.91 25.87 -16.80
CA SER A 176 -4.08 27.06 -15.99
C SER A 176 -3.37 26.91 -14.64
N PHE A 177 -3.10 28.05 -14.01
CA PHE A 177 -2.60 28.06 -12.63
C PHE A 177 -3.75 27.69 -11.67
N ALA A 178 -3.52 26.70 -10.83
CA ALA A 178 -4.45 26.27 -9.80
C ALA A 178 -3.86 26.55 -8.41
N ALA A 179 -4.67 27.14 -7.53
CA ALA A 179 -4.32 27.36 -6.13
C ALA A 179 -5.52 27.01 -5.24
N ALA A 180 -5.23 26.38 -4.12
CA ALA A 180 -6.25 26.08 -3.09
C ALA A 180 -5.62 26.24 -1.71
N VAL A 181 -6.43 26.69 -0.75
CA VAL A 181 -6.07 26.68 0.67
C VAL A 181 -6.80 25.52 1.33
N VAL A 182 -6.07 24.67 2.02
CA VAL A 182 -6.59 23.47 2.67
C VAL A 182 -6.14 23.41 4.13
N VAL A 183 -6.93 22.77 4.98
CA VAL A 183 -6.62 22.59 6.39
C VAL A 183 -6.05 21.18 6.60
N VAL A 184 -4.96 21.06 7.34
CA VAL A 184 -4.39 19.78 7.75
C VAL A 184 -5.28 19.15 8.82
N VAL A 185 -5.98 18.06 8.50
CA VAL A 185 -6.87 17.37 9.43
C VAL A 185 -6.27 16.10 10.02
N GLY A 186 -5.20 15.60 9.42
CA GLY A 186 -4.50 14.44 9.92
C GLY A 186 -3.07 14.33 9.42
N ILE A 187 -2.24 13.63 10.20
CA ILE A 187 -0.85 13.32 9.87
C ILE A 187 -0.69 11.81 9.96
N PHE A 188 -0.17 11.19 8.90
CA PHE A 188 0.09 9.76 8.85
C PHE A 188 1.59 9.45 8.82
N GLU A 189 1.97 8.26 9.30
CA GLU A 189 3.33 7.74 9.17
C GLU A 189 3.29 6.36 8.53
N SER A 190 3.82 6.26 7.31
CA SER A 190 3.87 5.00 6.54
C SER A 190 5.14 4.19 6.81
N GLY A 191 6.16 4.83 7.39
CA GLY A 191 7.51 4.28 7.54
C GLY A 191 8.33 4.29 6.24
N VAL A 192 7.78 4.84 5.15
CA VAL A 192 8.43 4.99 3.84
C VAL A 192 8.67 6.48 3.59
N LYS A 193 9.92 6.91 3.66
CA LYS A 193 10.28 8.35 3.60
C LYS A 193 9.82 9.08 2.34
N GLU A 194 9.65 8.36 1.24
CA GLU A 194 9.18 8.90 -0.03
C GLU A 194 7.67 9.15 -0.04
N VAL A 195 6.96 8.56 0.92
CA VAL A 195 5.51 8.62 1.07
C VAL A 195 5.10 9.60 2.19
N ASP A 196 5.92 9.65 3.24
CA ASP A 196 5.76 10.53 4.40
C ASP A 196 6.31 11.94 4.08
#